data_294e61b057128e73f9b2dccc1017ea53
#
_entry.id   294e61b057128e73f9b2dccc1017ea53
#
_cell.length_a   1.000
_cell.length_b   1.000
_cell.length_c   1.000
_cell.angle_alpha   90.00
_cell.angle_beta   90.00
_cell.angle_gamma   90.00
#
_symmetry.space_group_name_H-M   'P 1'
#
loop_
_entity.id
_entity.type
_entity.pdbx_description
1 polymer ?
#
loop_
_entity_poly.entity_id
_entity_poly.type
_entity_poly.pdbx_seq_one_letter_code
_entity_poly.pdbx_strand_id
1 'polypeptide(L)'
;VLFHSLVEVFSIVIAGAIFALAWNARRYFDNGYILFIGISFLFVGFIDLIHTLAYKGMGVYPGYNSDLPTQLWIAARWLQALAFFAATFFLDRKLNRPLVVLAGGTVVLILLFLSIFYWQTFPSCFVEGTGLTPFKIASEYGISLILLISIVPLTKKKDKLHPRVRQ
;
A
#
# COMPACT_ATOMS: atom_id res chain seq x y z
N VAL A 1 10.69 -5.39 19.61
CA VAL A 1 10.32 -3.98 19.32
C VAL A 1 11.32 -3.37 18.36
N LEU A 2 12.60 -3.16 18.74
CA LEU A 2 13.59 -2.44 17.94
C LEU A 2 13.78 -2.99 16.51
N PHE A 3 13.97 -4.30 16.35
CA PHE A 3 14.15 -4.93 15.04
C PHE A 3 12.93 -4.70 14.12
N HIS A 4 11.73 -4.93 14.63
CA HIS A 4 10.50 -4.69 13.88
C HIS A 4 10.39 -3.23 13.42
N SER A 5 10.58 -2.29 14.34
CA SER A 5 10.52 -0.86 14.00
C SER A 5 11.57 -0.43 12.98
N LEU A 6 12.79 -0.99 13.03
CA LEU A 6 13.83 -0.69 12.04
C LEU A 6 13.44 -1.19 10.64
N VAL A 7 12.90 -2.40 10.53
CA VAL A 7 12.43 -2.97 9.26
C VAL A 7 11.28 -2.15 8.69
N GLU A 8 10.31 -1.77 9.53
CA GLU A 8 9.17 -0.94 9.10
C GLU A 8 9.60 0.45 8.64
N VAL A 9 10.48 1.13 9.39
CA VAL A 9 11.02 2.44 8.99
C VAL A 9 11.76 2.33 7.66
N PHE A 10 12.53 1.27 7.44
CA PHE A 10 13.22 1.03 6.16
C PHE A 10 12.20 0.88 5.02
N SER A 11 11.13 0.12 5.21
CA SER A 11 10.06 -0.05 4.23
C SER A 11 9.35 1.28 3.91
N ILE A 12 9.09 2.11 4.93
CA ILE A 12 8.49 3.44 4.77
C ILE A 12 9.40 4.36 3.95
N VAL A 13 10.71 4.36 4.23
CA VAL A 13 11.70 5.14 3.46
C VAL A 13 11.73 4.70 2.00
N ILE A 14 11.70 3.39 1.73
CA ILE A 14 11.63 2.85 0.36
C ILE A 14 10.33 3.31 -0.32
N ALA A 15 9.19 3.22 0.34
CA ALA A 15 7.91 3.65 -0.21
C ALA A 15 7.93 5.15 -0.59
N GLY A 16 8.47 6.00 0.29
CA GLY A 16 8.69 7.42 0.01
C GLY A 16 9.64 7.68 -1.15
N ALA A 17 10.73 6.91 -1.25
CA ALA A 17 11.69 7.00 -2.35
C ALA A 17 11.05 6.59 -3.70
N ILE A 18 10.24 5.52 -3.73
CA ILE A 18 9.51 5.08 -4.92
C ILE A 18 8.56 6.19 -5.39
N PHE A 19 7.80 6.81 -4.48
CA PHE A 19 6.95 7.95 -4.82
C PHE A 19 7.78 9.12 -5.37
N ALA A 20 8.83 9.55 -4.68
CA ALA A 20 9.65 10.68 -5.07
C ALA A 20 10.27 10.49 -6.46
N LEU A 21 10.83 9.31 -6.72
CA LEU A 21 11.40 8.96 -8.02
C LEU A 21 10.35 8.94 -9.12
N ALA A 22 9.22 8.28 -8.90
CA ALA A 22 8.13 8.19 -9.88
C ALA A 22 7.54 9.58 -10.18
N TRP A 23 7.33 10.41 -9.15
CA TRP A 23 6.78 11.75 -9.32
C TRP A 23 7.73 12.69 -10.06
N ASN A 24 9.02 12.69 -9.75
CA ASN A 24 10.01 13.53 -10.42
C ASN A 24 10.24 13.08 -11.86
N ALA A 25 10.25 11.77 -12.11
CA ALA A 25 10.46 11.19 -13.44
C ALA A 25 9.17 11.12 -14.30
N ARG A 26 8.01 11.57 -13.81
CA ARG A 26 6.70 11.39 -14.47
C ARG A 26 6.61 11.89 -15.91
N ARG A 27 7.43 12.86 -16.27
CA ARG A 27 7.46 13.43 -17.64
C ARG A 27 8.17 12.53 -18.64
N TYR A 28 9.03 11.64 -18.15
CA TYR A 28 9.86 10.75 -18.96
C TYR A 28 9.24 9.37 -19.18
N PHE A 29 8.16 9.05 -18.49
CA PHE A 29 7.50 7.76 -18.64
C PHE A 29 6.57 7.72 -19.86
N ASP A 30 6.73 6.68 -20.69
CA ASP A 30 5.85 6.42 -21.83
C ASP A 30 4.51 5.80 -21.42
N ASN A 31 4.46 5.14 -20.25
CA ASN A 31 3.25 4.55 -19.67
C ASN A 31 3.03 5.04 -18.23
N GLY A 32 1.83 4.79 -17.71
CA GLY A 32 1.43 5.25 -16.39
C GLY A 32 1.71 4.27 -15.25
N TYR A 33 2.24 3.07 -15.54
CA TYR A 33 2.39 1.98 -14.56
C TYR A 33 3.24 2.41 -13.35
N ILE A 34 4.46 2.88 -13.61
CA ILE A 34 5.40 3.27 -12.54
C ILE A 34 4.88 4.47 -11.76
N LEU A 35 4.27 5.45 -12.45
CA LEU A 35 3.72 6.64 -11.79
C LEU A 35 2.53 6.28 -10.89
N PHE A 36 1.64 5.38 -11.35
CA PHE A 36 0.51 4.93 -10.55
C PHE A 36 0.97 4.19 -9.28
N ILE A 37 1.94 3.29 -9.42
CA ILE A 37 2.56 2.60 -8.27
C ILE A 37 3.20 3.61 -7.32
N GLY A 38 3.99 4.56 -7.85
CA GLY A 38 4.65 5.57 -7.02
C GLY A 38 3.65 6.36 -6.18
N ILE A 39 2.56 6.86 -6.79
CA ILE A 39 1.50 7.57 -6.05
C ILE A 39 0.86 6.66 -4.98
N SER A 40 0.60 5.40 -5.31
CA SER A 40 0.00 4.44 -4.37
C SER A 40 0.91 4.15 -3.18
N PHE A 41 2.22 4.05 -3.40
CA PHE A 41 3.20 3.80 -2.35
C PHE A 41 3.35 4.96 -1.36
N LEU A 42 3.01 6.19 -1.74
CA LEU A 42 2.89 7.30 -0.79
C LEU A 42 1.86 6.97 0.31
N PHE A 43 0.69 6.45 -0.10
CA PHE A 43 -0.39 6.11 0.84
C PHE A 43 -0.09 4.84 1.63
N VAL A 44 0.49 3.83 0.97
CA VAL A 44 0.94 2.60 1.65
C VAL A 44 1.96 2.94 2.74
N GLY A 45 2.99 3.73 2.40
CA GLY A 45 4.02 4.15 3.36
C GLY A 45 3.44 4.99 4.51
N PHE A 46 2.41 5.81 4.25
CA PHE A 46 1.75 6.56 5.30
C PHE A 46 0.96 5.65 6.26
N ILE A 47 0.24 4.63 5.75
CA ILE A 47 -0.44 3.65 6.60
C ILE A 47 0.59 2.82 7.39
N ASP A 48 1.69 2.39 6.76
CA ASP A 48 2.77 1.65 7.42
C ASP A 48 3.44 2.50 8.53
N LEU A 49 3.54 3.81 8.35
CA LEU A 49 4.01 4.71 9.41
C LEU A 49 3.07 4.68 10.62
N ILE A 50 1.75 4.82 10.40
CA ILE A 50 0.77 4.78 11.49
C ILE A 50 0.72 3.37 12.12
N HIS A 51 0.83 2.29 11.31
CA HIS A 51 0.98 0.92 11.80
C HIS A 51 2.17 0.78 12.76
N THR A 52 3.33 1.29 12.36
CA THR A 52 4.56 1.24 13.18
C THR A 52 4.37 1.98 14.49
N LEU A 53 3.78 3.18 14.47
CA LEU A 53 3.49 3.96 15.68
C LEU A 53 2.42 3.31 16.56
N ALA A 54 1.48 2.57 15.96
CA ALA A 54 0.43 1.85 16.68
C ALA A 54 0.91 0.55 17.33
N TYR A 55 2.14 0.10 17.03
CA TYR A 55 2.69 -1.12 17.61
C TYR A 55 2.76 -1.02 19.14
N LYS A 56 2.27 -2.05 19.84
CA LYS A 56 2.07 -2.07 21.31
C LYS A 56 3.30 -1.63 22.13
N GLY A 57 4.50 -1.80 21.60
CA GLY A 57 5.76 -1.40 22.25
C GLY A 57 6.17 0.05 22.06
N MET A 58 5.46 0.83 21.22
CA MET A 58 5.81 2.23 20.91
C MET A 58 5.15 3.23 21.88
N GLY A 59 4.06 2.87 22.54
CA GLY A 59 3.38 3.73 23.52
C GLY A 59 2.68 4.97 22.95
N VAL A 60 2.56 5.09 21.63
CA VAL A 60 1.97 6.28 20.96
C VAL A 60 0.44 6.26 21.02
N TYR A 61 -0.16 5.08 21.00
CA TYR A 61 -1.62 4.90 21.03
C TYR A 61 -2.04 4.17 22.33
N PRO A 62 -2.10 4.88 23.48
CA PRO A 62 -2.53 4.29 24.75
C PRO A 62 -4.01 3.87 24.66
N GLY A 63 -4.34 2.71 25.21
CA GLY A 63 -5.73 2.19 25.20
C GLY A 63 -6.09 1.31 24.01
N TYR A 64 -5.25 1.25 22.98
CA TYR A 64 -5.43 0.32 21.87
C TYR A 64 -4.67 -1.00 22.12
N ASN A 65 -5.27 -2.12 21.71
CA ASN A 65 -4.69 -3.46 21.79
C ASN A 65 -3.88 -3.80 20.51
N SER A 66 -3.44 -5.04 20.39
CA SER A 66 -2.69 -5.53 19.22
C SER A 66 -3.54 -5.65 17.94
N ASP A 67 -4.85 -5.43 18.01
CA ASP A 67 -5.74 -5.45 16.84
C ASP A 67 -5.49 -4.23 15.94
N LEU A 68 -5.36 -3.02 16.51
CA LEU A 68 -5.14 -1.78 15.74
C LEU A 68 -3.94 -1.88 14.77
N PRO A 69 -2.72 -2.22 15.20
CA PRO A 69 -1.61 -2.37 14.26
C PRO A 69 -1.87 -3.46 13.22
N THR A 70 -2.56 -4.56 13.59
CA THR A 70 -2.88 -5.63 12.65
C THR A 70 -3.89 -5.19 11.60
N GLN A 71 -4.91 -4.41 11.97
CA GLN A 71 -5.86 -3.80 11.03
C GLN A 71 -5.18 -2.85 10.05
N LEU A 72 -4.31 -1.96 10.54
CA LEU A 72 -3.54 -1.04 9.70
C LEU A 72 -2.63 -1.78 8.72
N TRP A 73 -1.97 -2.84 9.17
CA TRP A 73 -1.13 -3.67 8.31
C TRP A 73 -1.95 -4.33 7.18
N ILE A 74 -3.09 -4.93 7.50
CA ILE A 74 -3.99 -5.54 6.50
C ILE A 74 -4.50 -4.48 5.52
N ALA A 75 -4.90 -3.29 6.01
CA ALA A 75 -5.35 -2.19 5.15
C ALA A 75 -4.25 -1.75 4.17
N ALA A 76 -3.00 -1.59 4.63
CA ALA A 76 -1.86 -1.27 3.79
C ALA A 76 -1.59 -2.35 2.73
N ARG A 77 -1.63 -3.63 3.11
CA ARG A 77 -1.40 -4.76 2.18
C ARG A 77 -2.50 -4.88 1.14
N TRP A 78 -3.77 -4.67 1.50
CA TRP A 78 -4.86 -4.59 0.53
C TRP A 78 -4.69 -3.44 -0.45
N LEU A 79 -4.39 -2.25 0.05
CA LEU A 79 -4.13 -1.09 -0.80
C LEU A 79 -2.97 -1.35 -1.77
N GLN A 80 -1.88 -1.94 -1.27
CA GLN A 80 -0.72 -2.30 -2.08
C GLN A 80 -1.06 -3.31 -3.18
N ALA A 81 -1.76 -4.40 -2.84
CA ALA A 81 -2.11 -5.45 -3.80
C ALA A 81 -3.05 -4.92 -4.89
N LEU A 82 -4.08 -4.16 -4.49
CA LEU A 82 -5.01 -3.53 -5.42
C LEU A 82 -4.32 -2.48 -6.30
N ALA A 83 -3.35 -1.74 -5.75
CA ALA A 83 -2.55 -0.79 -6.52
C ALA A 83 -1.69 -1.49 -7.58
N PHE A 84 -1.02 -2.60 -7.25
CA PHE A 84 -0.28 -3.39 -8.24
C PHE A 84 -1.20 -3.92 -9.34
N PHE A 85 -2.36 -4.44 -8.98
CA PHE A 85 -3.33 -4.92 -9.95
C PHE A 85 -3.84 -3.78 -10.85
N ALA A 86 -4.29 -2.67 -10.26
CA ALA A 86 -4.80 -1.51 -11.00
C ALA A 86 -3.73 -0.88 -11.90
N ALA A 87 -2.46 -0.86 -11.46
CA ALA A 87 -1.36 -0.33 -12.25
C ALA A 87 -1.19 -1.08 -13.58
N THR A 88 -1.54 -2.38 -13.66
CA THR A 88 -1.43 -3.16 -14.90
C THR A 88 -2.28 -2.60 -16.06
N PHE A 89 -3.37 -1.89 -15.75
CA PHE A 89 -4.20 -1.23 -16.77
C PHE A 89 -3.50 -0.02 -17.42
N PHE A 90 -2.44 0.49 -16.79
CA PHE A 90 -1.64 1.61 -17.29
C PHE A 90 -0.34 1.20 -17.99
N LEU A 91 -0.13 -0.10 -18.24
CA LEU A 91 1.03 -0.59 -19.00
C LEU A 91 1.08 -0.05 -20.43
N ASP A 92 -0.10 0.12 -21.06
CA ASP A 92 -0.24 0.60 -22.44
C ASP A 92 -0.76 2.04 -22.54
N ARG A 93 -0.95 2.71 -21.40
CA ARG A 93 -1.57 4.03 -21.35
C ARG A 93 -0.77 4.96 -20.46
N LYS A 94 -0.73 6.24 -20.84
CA LYS A 94 -0.18 7.30 -19.98
C LYS A 94 -1.18 7.61 -18.85
N LEU A 95 -0.66 7.94 -17.70
CA LEU A 95 -1.46 8.49 -16.61
C LEU A 95 -1.58 10.02 -16.80
N ASN A 96 -2.61 10.42 -17.54
CA ASN A 96 -2.78 11.83 -17.94
C ASN A 96 -3.20 12.76 -16.79
N ARG A 97 -3.79 12.20 -15.73
CA ARG A 97 -4.31 12.97 -14.58
C ARG A 97 -3.79 12.43 -13.25
N PRO A 98 -2.49 12.57 -12.97
CA PRO A 98 -1.90 12.04 -11.73
C PRO A 98 -2.48 12.66 -10.45
N LEU A 99 -2.91 13.93 -10.51
CA LEU A 99 -3.56 14.60 -9.38
C LEU A 99 -4.92 13.97 -9.03
N VAL A 100 -5.65 13.42 -10.00
CA VAL A 100 -6.91 12.70 -9.73
C VAL A 100 -6.62 11.41 -8.97
N VAL A 101 -5.55 10.69 -9.32
CA VAL A 101 -5.14 9.48 -8.59
C VAL A 101 -4.68 9.84 -7.18
N LEU A 102 -3.94 10.93 -7.03
CA LEU A 102 -3.53 11.44 -5.72
C LEU A 102 -4.75 11.81 -4.85
N ALA A 103 -5.70 12.57 -5.40
CA ALA A 103 -6.93 12.95 -4.69
C ALA A 103 -7.78 11.70 -4.33
N GLY A 104 -7.93 10.75 -5.25
CA GLY A 104 -8.62 9.49 -5.00
C GLY A 104 -7.96 8.67 -3.90
N GLY A 105 -6.62 8.55 -3.92
CA GLY A 105 -5.86 7.89 -2.85
C GLY A 105 -6.03 8.57 -1.50
N THR A 106 -6.06 9.91 -1.46
CA THR A 106 -6.34 10.68 -0.23
C THR A 106 -7.73 10.37 0.32
N VAL A 107 -8.76 10.32 -0.54
CA VAL A 107 -10.11 9.95 -0.12
C VAL A 107 -10.15 8.53 0.45
N VAL A 108 -9.52 7.57 -0.24
CA VAL A 108 -9.43 6.19 0.24
C VAL A 108 -8.72 6.12 1.60
N LEU A 109 -7.61 6.83 1.79
CA LEU A 109 -6.89 6.89 3.05
C LEU A 109 -7.77 7.44 4.19
N ILE A 110 -8.48 8.55 3.94
CA ILE A 110 -9.41 9.15 4.92
C ILE A 110 -10.51 8.16 5.29
N LEU A 111 -11.13 7.51 4.32
CA LEU A 111 -12.19 6.53 4.56
C LEU A 111 -11.69 5.32 5.36
N LEU A 112 -10.49 4.83 5.06
CA LEU A 112 -9.87 3.75 5.83
C LEU A 112 -9.63 4.15 7.28
N PHE A 113 -9.11 5.35 7.51
CA PHE A 113 -8.88 5.83 8.88
C PHE A 113 -10.18 6.10 9.64
N LEU A 114 -11.19 6.66 8.98
CA LEU A 114 -12.51 6.81 9.58
C LEU A 114 -13.12 5.43 9.93
N SER A 115 -12.96 4.43 9.09
CA SER A 115 -13.42 3.06 9.32
C SER A 115 -12.73 2.40 10.52
N ILE A 116 -11.41 2.62 10.69
CA ILE A 116 -10.62 2.00 11.76
C ILE A 116 -10.78 2.77 13.09
N PHE A 117 -10.59 4.10 13.07
CA PHE A 117 -10.49 4.91 14.29
C PHE A 117 -11.82 5.47 14.78
N TYR A 118 -12.70 5.88 13.87
CA TYR A 118 -13.92 6.58 14.23
C TYR A 118 -15.16 5.68 14.24
N TRP A 119 -15.46 5.06 13.09
CA TRP A 119 -16.62 4.19 12.96
C TRP A 119 -16.41 2.80 13.55
N GLN A 120 -15.17 2.36 13.70
CA GLN A 120 -14.80 1.03 14.19
C GLN A 120 -15.51 -0.10 13.44
N THR A 121 -15.73 0.11 12.12
CA THR A 121 -16.39 -0.86 11.23
C THR A 121 -15.41 -1.76 10.51
N PHE A 122 -14.10 -1.46 10.56
CA PHE A 122 -13.08 -2.32 9.98
C PHE A 122 -13.03 -3.63 10.76
N PRO A 123 -13.04 -4.80 10.08
CA PRO A 123 -13.07 -6.09 10.77
C PRO A 123 -11.87 -6.28 11.69
N SER A 124 -12.10 -6.90 12.84
CA SER A 124 -11.04 -7.26 13.77
C SER A 124 -10.08 -8.27 13.12
N CYS A 125 -8.80 -8.04 13.26
CA CYS A 125 -7.72 -8.84 12.68
C CYS A 125 -6.99 -9.69 13.72
N PHE A 126 -7.07 -9.28 14.99
CA PHE A 126 -6.41 -9.95 16.09
C PHE A 126 -7.28 -9.89 17.36
N VAL A 127 -7.43 -11.01 18.06
CA VAL A 127 -8.14 -11.09 19.35
C VAL A 127 -7.16 -11.61 20.41
N GLU A 128 -7.01 -10.85 21.51
CA GLU A 128 -6.14 -11.26 22.62
C GLU A 128 -6.63 -12.60 23.19
N GLY A 129 -5.70 -13.54 23.34
CA GLY A 129 -5.99 -14.90 23.82
C GLY A 129 -6.31 -15.93 22.73
N THR A 130 -6.87 -15.54 21.59
CA THR A 130 -7.18 -16.47 20.48
C THR A 130 -6.27 -16.26 19.25
N GLY A 131 -5.65 -15.08 19.12
CA GLY A 131 -4.72 -14.78 18.03
C GLY A 131 -5.38 -14.18 16.78
N LEU A 132 -4.92 -14.60 15.60
CA LEU A 132 -5.36 -14.06 14.32
C LEU A 132 -6.79 -14.48 13.98
N THR A 133 -7.58 -13.53 13.48
CA THR A 133 -8.98 -13.83 13.10
C THR A 133 -9.06 -14.52 11.73
N PRO A 134 -10.17 -15.24 11.44
CA PRO A 134 -10.40 -15.80 10.10
C PRO A 134 -10.39 -14.75 8.99
N PHE A 135 -10.87 -13.53 9.28
CA PHE A 135 -10.84 -12.41 8.34
C PHE A 135 -9.39 -12.07 7.94
N LYS A 136 -8.50 -11.98 8.92
CA LYS A 136 -7.08 -11.66 8.67
C LYS A 136 -6.43 -12.75 7.82
N ILE A 137 -6.65 -14.00 8.13
CA ILE A 137 -6.10 -15.15 7.40
C ILE A 137 -6.64 -15.18 5.96
N ALA A 138 -7.96 -15.02 5.77
CA ALA A 138 -8.57 -14.96 4.44
C ALA A 138 -8.06 -13.77 3.63
N SER A 139 -7.84 -12.61 4.28
CA SER A 139 -7.27 -11.42 3.64
C SER A 139 -5.87 -11.69 3.10
N GLU A 140 -5.01 -12.38 3.82
CA GLU A 140 -3.66 -12.72 3.36
C GLU A 140 -3.67 -13.60 2.11
N TYR A 141 -4.57 -14.59 2.07
CA TYR A 141 -4.76 -15.41 0.85
C TYR A 141 -5.28 -14.57 -0.31
N GLY A 142 -6.26 -13.70 -0.08
CA GLY A 142 -6.80 -12.78 -1.10
C GLY A 142 -5.74 -11.83 -1.65
N ILE A 143 -4.96 -11.20 -0.77
CA ILE A 143 -3.84 -10.32 -1.13
C ILE A 143 -2.81 -11.09 -1.99
N SER A 144 -2.42 -12.28 -1.55
CA SER A 144 -1.45 -13.12 -2.26
C SER A 144 -1.96 -13.50 -3.66
N LEU A 145 -3.24 -13.87 -3.77
CA LEU A 145 -3.87 -14.21 -5.04
C LEU A 145 -3.88 -13.01 -6.01
N ILE A 146 -4.25 -11.82 -5.53
CA ILE A 146 -4.25 -10.60 -6.36
C ILE A 146 -2.84 -10.27 -6.84
N LEU A 147 -1.84 -10.39 -5.98
CA LEU A 147 -0.44 -10.16 -6.37
C LEU A 147 0.01 -11.16 -7.44
N LEU A 148 -0.32 -12.44 -7.30
CA LEU A 148 -0.01 -13.46 -8.32
C LEU A 148 -0.70 -13.15 -9.66
N ILE A 149 -1.98 -12.78 -9.63
CA ILE A 149 -2.72 -12.38 -10.85
C ILE A 149 -2.06 -11.16 -11.50
N SER A 150 -1.56 -10.21 -10.71
CA SER A 150 -0.91 -8.99 -11.21
C SER A 150 0.40 -9.27 -11.97
N ILE A 151 1.06 -10.40 -11.72
CA ILE A 151 2.28 -10.80 -12.43
C ILE A 151 1.99 -11.17 -13.90
N VAL A 152 0.81 -11.73 -14.20
CA VAL A 152 0.48 -12.23 -15.54
C VAL A 152 0.57 -11.15 -16.63
N PRO A 153 -0.06 -9.95 -16.49
CA PRO A 153 0.11 -8.91 -17.51
C PRO A 153 1.54 -8.35 -17.56
N LEU A 154 2.27 -8.35 -16.45
CA LEU A 154 3.67 -7.90 -16.40
C LEU A 154 4.59 -8.82 -17.21
N THR A 155 4.47 -10.13 -17.06
CA THR A 155 5.27 -11.10 -17.81
C THR A 155 4.94 -11.10 -19.31
N LYS A 156 3.64 -10.91 -19.68
CA LYS A 156 3.22 -10.81 -21.07
C LYS A 156 3.68 -9.52 -21.77
N LYS A 157 3.90 -8.45 -21.01
CA LYS A 157 4.23 -7.11 -21.52
C LYS A 157 5.58 -6.59 -21.01
N LYS A 158 6.51 -7.49 -20.69
CA LYS A 158 7.83 -7.14 -20.14
C LYS A 158 8.58 -6.09 -20.96
N ASP A 159 8.44 -6.13 -22.29
CA ASP A 159 9.14 -5.19 -23.20
C ASP A 159 8.65 -3.74 -23.05
N LYS A 160 7.45 -3.54 -22.44
CA LYS A 160 6.89 -2.21 -22.16
C LYS A 160 7.34 -1.62 -20.82
N LEU A 161 7.95 -2.42 -19.98
CA LEU A 161 8.53 -1.97 -18.70
C LEU A 161 9.92 -1.35 -18.88
N HIS A 162 10.61 -1.64 -19.99
CA HIS A 162 11.87 -1.00 -20.30
C HIS A 162 11.60 0.42 -20.84
N PRO A 163 12.06 1.48 -20.14
CA PRO A 163 12.02 2.83 -20.69
C PRO A 163 12.87 2.82 -21.95
N ARG A 164 12.25 3.06 -23.12
CA ARG A 164 13.01 3.42 -24.32
C ARG A 164 13.61 4.78 -24.03
N VAL A 165 14.88 4.82 -23.72
CA VAL A 165 15.65 6.08 -23.70
C VAL A 165 15.51 6.64 -25.11
N ARG A 166 14.72 7.71 -25.28
CA ARG A 166 14.72 8.48 -26.50
C ARG A 166 16.09 9.14 -26.59
N GLN A 167 16.93 8.61 -27.49
CA GLN A 167 18.11 9.30 -27.99
C GLN A 167 17.68 10.54 -28.77
#